data_150d692d07d7b789f25a2e1c23d9a531
#
_entry.id   150d692d07d7b789f25a2e1c23d9a531
#
_cell.length_a   1.000
_cell.length_b   1.000
_cell.length_c   1.000
_cell.angle_alpha   90.00
_cell.angle_beta   90.00
_cell.angle_gamma   90.00
#
_symmetry.space_group_name_H-M   'P 1'
#
loop_
_entity.id
_entity.type
_entity.pdbx_description
1 polymer ?
#
loop_
_entity_poly.entity_id
_entity_poly.type
_entity_poly.pdbx_seq_one_letter_code
_entity_poly.pdbx_strand_id
1 'polypeptide(L)'
;MKFLDHLEEWLIAFLMGAATLLIFVAVVHRYSAGVAIPGVQDALLKIDLSWAQELCIYMFVWMAKFGAAYGVRTGIHVGVDVMINRLPPELRKTYVLFGLLAGALFTVIVGTLGATFVWDIAHTASVSPDLELPKWIVYLCIPLGSYLMCFRFLQVAWAFWRTGELPHHDPGHVEGVEESPAAARDIAR
;
A
#
# COMPACT_ATOMS: atom_id res chain seq x y z
N MET A 1 -15.43 10.32 -7.15
CA MET A 1 -14.49 9.55 -6.35
C MET A 1 -13.81 8.41 -7.13
N LYS A 2 -14.46 7.89 -8.18
CA LYS A 2 -13.88 6.83 -9.04
C LYS A 2 -12.44 7.12 -9.56
N PHE A 3 -12.11 8.39 -9.82
CA PHE A 3 -10.76 8.78 -10.29
C PHE A 3 -9.66 8.54 -9.24
N LEU A 4 -9.89 8.95 -7.99
CA LEU A 4 -8.94 8.70 -6.89
C LEU A 4 -8.76 7.20 -6.62
N ASP A 5 -9.82 6.44 -6.78
CA ASP A 5 -9.86 5.01 -6.55
C ASP A 5 -8.99 4.25 -7.54
N HIS A 6 -9.14 4.57 -8.84
CA HIS A 6 -8.30 3.99 -9.89
C HIS A 6 -6.84 4.46 -9.79
N LEU A 7 -6.62 5.71 -9.35
CA LEU A 7 -5.26 6.25 -9.20
C LEU A 7 -4.48 5.51 -8.11
N GLU A 8 -5.12 5.16 -6.98
CA GLU A 8 -4.50 4.35 -5.93
C GLU A 8 -4.13 2.96 -6.45
N GLU A 9 -5.05 2.28 -7.14
CA GLU A 9 -4.85 0.94 -7.70
C GLU A 9 -3.70 0.93 -8.72
N TRP A 10 -3.72 1.88 -9.67
CA TRP A 10 -2.67 2.02 -10.67
C TRP A 10 -1.31 2.33 -10.05
N LEU A 11 -1.29 3.21 -9.03
CA LEU A 11 -0.04 3.58 -8.35
C LEU A 11 0.56 2.36 -7.63
N ILE A 12 -0.27 1.59 -6.90
CA ILE A 12 0.17 0.39 -6.19
C ILE A 12 0.69 -0.65 -7.18
N ALA A 13 -0.08 -0.93 -8.25
CA ALA A 13 0.31 -1.90 -9.28
C ALA A 13 1.60 -1.49 -9.99
N PHE A 14 1.73 -0.20 -10.34
CA PHE A 14 2.93 0.35 -10.96
C PHE A 14 4.15 0.22 -10.04
N LEU A 15 4.04 0.65 -8.78
CA LEU A 15 5.14 0.59 -7.82
C LEU A 15 5.58 -0.85 -7.58
N MET A 16 4.63 -1.78 -7.46
CA MET A 16 4.92 -3.21 -7.29
C MET A 16 5.63 -3.78 -8.51
N GLY A 17 5.09 -3.55 -9.71
CA GLY A 17 5.67 -4.05 -10.95
C GLY A 17 7.05 -3.48 -11.21
N ALA A 18 7.22 -2.16 -11.04
CA ALA A 18 8.48 -1.48 -11.24
C ALA A 18 9.54 -1.91 -10.21
N ALA A 19 9.18 -2.04 -8.92
CA ALA A 19 10.10 -2.52 -7.90
C ALA A 19 10.54 -3.96 -8.16
N THR A 20 9.60 -4.83 -8.57
CA THR A 20 9.92 -6.23 -8.91
C THR A 20 10.84 -6.31 -10.11
N LEU A 21 10.57 -5.53 -11.16
CA LEU A 21 11.42 -5.50 -12.35
C LEU A 21 12.82 -4.96 -12.03
N LEU A 22 12.89 -3.87 -11.26
CA LEU A 22 14.13 -3.24 -10.86
C LEU A 22 15.04 -4.21 -10.06
N ILE A 23 14.46 -4.85 -9.03
CA ILE A 23 15.24 -5.79 -8.21
C ILE A 23 15.65 -7.03 -9.01
N PHE A 24 14.79 -7.50 -9.92
CA PHE A 24 15.12 -8.61 -10.80
C PHE A 24 16.33 -8.29 -11.67
N VAL A 25 16.34 -7.11 -12.33
CA VAL A 25 17.47 -6.66 -13.15
C VAL A 25 18.75 -6.52 -12.29
N ALA A 26 18.64 -5.93 -11.11
CA ALA A 26 19.78 -5.77 -10.21
C ALA A 26 20.37 -7.13 -9.75
N VAL A 27 19.50 -8.11 -9.46
CA VAL A 27 19.91 -9.46 -9.08
C VAL A 27 20.58 -10.17 -10.26
N VAL A 28 19.99 -10.13 -11.46
CA VAL A 28 20.58 -10.72 -12.67
C VAL A 28 21.95 -10.12 -12.96
N HIS A 29 22.07 -8.80 -12.89
CA HIS A 29 23.33 -8.10 -13.07
C HIS A 29 24.38 -8.55 -12.05
N ARG A 30 24.03 -8.60 -10.77
CA ARG A 30 24.93 -9.00 -9.68
C ARG A 30 25.44 -10.43 -9.86
N TYR A 31 24.57 -11.38 -10.23
CA TYR A 31 24.99 -12.76 -10.47
C TYR A 31 25.80 -12.90 -11.75
N SER A 32 25.45 -12.17 -12.81
CA SER A 32 26.20 -12.18 -14.07
C SER A 32 27.60 -11.60 -13.92
N ALA A 33 27.77 -10.55 -13.10
CA ALA A 33 29.08 -9.98 -12.79
C ALA A 33 29.99 -10.94 -11.96
N GLY A 34 29.37 -11.94 -11.29
CA GLY A 34 30.11 -13.00 -10.59
C GLY A 34 30.63 -14.12 -11.49
N VAL A 35 30.20 -14.18 -12.76
CA VAL A 35 30.67 -15.22 -13.70
C VAL A 35 31.97 -14.77 -14.35
N ALA A 36 33.01 -15.58 -14.18
CA ALA A 36 34.37 -15.30 -14.66
C ALA A 36 34.51 -15.50 -16.18
N ILE A 37 33.85 -14.66 -16.98
CA ILE A 37 34.02 -14.61 -18.44
C ILE A 37 34.81 -13.36 -18.75
N PRO A 38 36.05 -13.49 -19.27
CA PRO A 38 36.93 -12.35 -19.62
C PRO A 38 36.23 -11.38 -20.58
N GLY A 39 36.27 -10.11 -20.27
CA GLY A 39 35.64 -9.03 -21.06
C GLY A 39 34.18 -8.74 -20.72
N VAL A 40 33.36 -9.72 -20.36
CA VAL A 40 31.98 -9.53 -19.91
C VAL A 40 31.95 -9.05 -18.47
N GLN A 41 32.72 -9.69 -17.60
CA GLN A 41 32.87 -9.32 -16.20
C GLN A 41 33.32 -7.86 -16.05
N ASP A 42 34.39 -7.47 -16.78
CA ASP A 42 34.93 -6.10 -16.72
C ASP A 42 33.90 -5.04 -17.20
N ALA A 43 33.05 -5.39 -18.17
CA ALA A 43 32.00 -4.51 -18.66
C ALA A 43 30.87 -4.36 -17.63
N LEU A 44 30.45 -5.46 -16.98
CA LEU A 44 29.41 -5.46 -15.98
C LEU A 44 29.85 -4.76 -14.69
N LEU A 45 31.09 -4.95 -14.24
CA LEU A 45 31.61 -4.28 -13.05
C LEU A 45 31.73 -2.74 -13.18
N LYS A 46 31.71 -2.22 -14.42
CA LYS A 46 31.64 -0.76 -14.66
C LYS A 46 30.25 -0.15 -14.44
N ILE A 47 29.22 -1.00 -14.40
CA ILE A 47 27.83 -0.54 -14.21
C ILE A 47 27.51 -0.69 -12.72
N ASP A 48 27.43 0.41 -12.02
CA ASP A 48 27.03 0.42 -10.61
C ASP A 48 25.48 0.44 -10.52
N LEU A 49 24.93 -0.61 -9.91
CA LEU A 49 23.50 -0.75 -9.62
C LEU A 49 23.22 -0.77 -8.10
N SER A 50 24.13 -0.26 -7.26
CA SER A 50 23.92 -0.18 -5.80
C SER A 50 22.67 0.61 -5.45
N TRP A 51 22.41 1.69 -6.18
CA TRP A 51 21.23 2.53 -6.03
C TRP A 51 19.88 1.79 -6.25
N ALA A 52 19.89 0.69 -7.01
CA ALA A 52 18.66 -0.03 -7.35
C ALA A 52 17.99 -0.65 -6.11
N GLN A 53 18.78 -1.14 -5.16
CA GLN A 53 18.25 -1.69 -3.91
C GLN A 53 17.61 -0.60 -3.06
N GLU A 54 18.23 0.56 -2.95
CA GLU A 54 17.69 1.70 -2.21
C GLU A 54 16.37 2.20 -2.82
N LEU A 55 16.34 2.37 -4.15
CA LEU A 55 15.14 2.78 -4.86
C LEU A 55 14.00 1.75 -4.67
N CYS A 56 14.30 0.47 -4.73
CA CYS A 56 13.33 -0.60 -4.51
C CYS A 56 12.70 -0.50 -3.12
N ILE A 57 13.50 -0.26 -2.07
CA ILE A 57 13.01 -0.07 -0.70
C ILE A 57 12.06 1.13 -0.64
N TYR A 58 12.39 2.25 -1.26
CA TYR A 58 11.55 3.43 -1.30
C TYR A 58 10.21 3.17 -2.00
N MET A 59 10.24 2.48 -3.13
CA MET A 59 9.02 2.09 -3.85
C MET A 59 8.12 1.18 -2.99
N PHE A 60 8.70 0.22 -2.24
CA PHE A 60 7.93 -0.63 -1.34
C PHE A 60 7.31 0.15 -0.17
N VAL A 61 8.04 1.11 0.41
CA VAL A 61 7.49 1.93 1.51
C VAL A 61 6.33 2.79 1.03
N TRP A 62 6.45 3.41 -0.14
CA TRP A 62 5.37 4.17 -0.76
C TRP A 62 4.17 3.26 -1.07
N MET A 63 4.41 2.12 -1.72
CA MET A 63 3.37 1.13 -2.02
C MET A 63 2.65 0.65 -0.75
N ALA A 64 3.37 0.34 0.32
CA ALA A 64 2.79 -0.11 1.58
C ALA A 64 1.87 0.96 2.22
N LYS A 65 2.26 2.22 2.16
CA LYS A 65 1.45 3.33 2.70
C LYS A 65 0.16 3.56 1.91
N PHE A 66 0.23 3.57 0.58
CA PHE A 66 -0.96 3.69 -0.27
C PHE A 66 -1.81 2.42 -0.24
N GLY A 67 -1.17 1.23 -0.20
CA GLY A 67 -1.86 -0.04 -0.07
C GLY A 67 -2.63 -0.17 1.24
N ALA A 68 -2.09 0.35 2.35
CA ALA A 68 -2.81 0.41 3.63
C ALA A 68 -4.07 1.29 3.55
N ALA A 69 -4.00 2.45 2.88
CA ALA A 69 -5.15 3.31 2.67
C ALA A 69 -6.22 2.65 1.78
N TYR A 70 -5.79 1.96 0.72
CA TYR A 70 -6.67 1.15 -0.12
C TYR A 70 -7.34 0.02 0.65
N GLY A 71 -6.59 -0.69 1.52
CA GLY A 71 -7.11 -1.75 2.38
C GLY A 71 -8.23 -1.28 3.32
N VAL A 72 -8.11 -0.07 3.87
CA VAL A 72 -9.19 0.54 4.69
C VAL A 72 -10.48 0.70 3.86
N ARG A 73 -10.35 1.16 2.62
CA ARG A 73 -11.50 1.38 1.73
C ARG A 73 -12.18 0.08 1.33
N THR A 74 -11.41 -0.97 1.03
CA THR A 74 -11.93 -2.26 0.57
C THR A 74 -12.42 -3.16 1.70
N GLY A 75 -12.26 -2.74 2.96
CA GLY A 75 -12.75 -3.47 4.11
C GLY A 75 -11.94 -4.71 4.49
N ILE A 76 -10.68 -4.81 4.03
CA ILE A 76 -9.79 -5.97 4.31
C ILE A 76 -9.36 -6.03 5.80
N HIS A 77 -10.18 -5.59 6.73
CA HIS A 77 -9.93 -5.73 8.17
C HIS A 77 -10.65 -6.96 8.73
N VAL A 78 -10.41 -8.11 8.11
CA VAL A 78 -11.06 -9.41 8.37
C VAL A 78 -11.03 -9.84 9.85
N GLY A 79 -10.04 -9.41 10.64
CA GLY A 79 -9.95 -9.78 12.06
C GLY A 79 -11.03 -9.17 12.94
N VAL A 80 -11.53 -8.00 12.58
CA VAL A 80 -12.58 -7.28 13.33
C VAL A 80 -13.95 -7.84 13.01
N ASP A 81 -14.19 -8.27 11.76
CA ASP A 81 -15.48 -8.76 11.27
C ASP A 81 -15.95 -10.03 12.02
N VAL A 82 -15.03 -10.95 12.30
CA VAL A 82 -15.36 -12.20 13.01
C VAL A 82 -15.84 -11.92 14.43
N MET A 83 -15.26 -10.93 15.12
CA MET A 83 -15.64 -10.58 16.49
C MET A 83 -16.94 -9.76 16.51
N ILE A 84 -17.11 -8.86 15.56
CA ILE A 84 -18.27 -7.95 15.45
C ILE A 84 -19.52 -8.72 15.02
N ASN A 85 -19.39 -9.76 14.18
CA ASN A 85 -20.54 -10.57 13.74
C ASN A 85 -21.19 -11.39 14.87
N ARG A 86 -20.52 -11.53 16.04
CA ARG A 86 -21.08 -12.19 17.23
C ARG A 86 -21.84 -11.25 18.17
N LEU A 87 -21.82 -9.94 17.88
CA LEU A 87 -22.47 -8.94 18.74
C LEU A 87 -23.92 -8.68 18.26
N PRO A 88 -24.83 -8.31 19.21
CA PRO A 88 -26.17 -7.87 18.83
C PRO A 88 -26.09 -6.62 17.94
N PRO A 89 -27.05 -6.47 16.98
CA PRO A 89 -26.96 -5.47 15.90
C PRO A 89 -26.79 -4.02 16.40
N GLU A 90 -27.34 -3.70 17.53
CA GLU A 90 -27.24 -2.35 18.12
C GLU A 90 -25.82 -2.03 18.64
N LEU A 91 -25.21 -2.99 19.33
CA LEU A 91 -23.84 -2.87 19.83
C LEU A 91 -22.84 -2.92 18.66
N ARG A 92 -23.10 -3.75 17.65
CA ARG A 92 -22.29 -3.84 16.43
C ARG A 92 -22.06 -2.48 15.79
N LYS A 93 -23.12 -1.69 15.61
CA LYS A 93 -23.04 -0.35 15.00
C LYS A 93 -22.09 0.57 15.77
N THR A 94 -22.20 0.59 17.09
CA THR A 94 -21.39 1.45 17.95
C THR A 94 -19.92 1.03 17.94
N TYR A 95 -19.62 -0.28 18.05
CA TYR A 95 -18.24 -0.76 18.07
C TYR A 95 -17.54 -0.57 16.71
N VAL A 96 -18.24 -0.78 15.60
CA VAL A 96 -17.69 -0.52 14.25
C VAL A 96 -17.36 0.95 14.09
N LEU A 97 -18.28 1.84 14.44
CA LEU A 97 -18.06 3.28 14.31
C LEU A 97 -16.92 3.75 15.23
N PHE A 98 -16.86 3.24 16.45
CA PHE A 98 -15.78 3.52 17.38
C PHE A 98 -14.42 3.07 16.81
N GLY A 99 -14.34 1.86 16.25
CA GLY A 99 -13.11 1.35 15.64
C GLY A 99 -12.65 2.19 14.44
N LEU A 100 -13.57 2.58 13.55
CA LEU A 100 -13.26 3.43 12.41
C LEU A 100 -12.79 4.83 12.83
N LEU A 101 -13.43 5.43 13.83
CA LEU A 101 -13.02 6.75 14.36
C LEU A 101 -11.69 6.67 15.11
N ALA A 102 -11.46 5.61 15.89
CA ALA A 102 -10.18 5.38 16.54
C ALA A 102 -9.04 5.19 15.51
N GLY A 103 -9.30 4.45 14.44
CA GLY A 103 -8.36 4.32 13.32
C GLY A 103 -8.08 5.65 12.63
N ALA A 104 -9.10 6.47 12.40
CA ALA A 104 -8.93 7.82 11.85
C ALA A 104 -8.10 8.72 12.77
N LEU A 105 -8.39 8.71 14.07
CA LEU A 105 -7.64 9.46 15.07
C LEU A 105 -6.17 9.03 15.12
N PHE A 106 -5.92 7.73 15.16
CA PHE A 106 -4.56 7.18 15.15
C PHE A 106 -3.78 7.61 13.91
N THR A 107 -4.39 7.48 12.73
CA THR A 107 -3.72 7.81 11.47
C THR A 107 -3.48 9.31 11.30
N VAL A 108 -4.36 10.19 11.84
CA VAL A 108 -4.11 11.65 11.83
C VAL A 108 -2.98 12.03 12.78
N ILE A 109 -2.86 11.36 13.93
CA ILE A 109 -1.74 11.59 14.86
C ILE A 109 -0.43 11.17 14.19
N VAL A 110 -0.37 9.98 13.62
CA VAL A 110 0.82 9.50 12.88
C VAL A 110 1.15 10.41 11.70
N GLY A 111 0.14 10.88 10.97
CA GLY A 111 0.31 11.81 9.85
C GLY A 111 0.92 13.15 10.29
N THR A 112 0.44 13.71 11.40
CA THR A 112 0.95 15.00 11.95
C THR A 112 2.38 14.85 12.48
N LEU A 113 2.66 13.80 13.23
CA LEU A 113 4.02 13.52 13.70
C LEU A 113 4.97 13.25 12.51
N GLY A 114 4.50 12.55 11.48
CA GLY A 114 5.22 12.35 10.24
C GLY A 114 5.48 13.66 9.48
N ALA A 115 4.52 14.58 9.47
CA ALA A 115 4.68 15.88 8.82
C ALA A 115 5.71 16.76 9.53
N THR A 116 5.70 16.79 10.87
CA THR A 116 6.72 17.51 11.65
C THR A 116 8.11 16.91 11.42
N PHE A 117 8.22 15.59 11.42
CA PHE A 117 9.48 14.89 11.15
C PHE A 117 10.02 15.20 9.73
N VAL A 118 9.15 15.19 8.72
CA VAL A 118 9.54 15.55 7.34
C VAL A 118 9.97 17.01 7.26
N TRP A 119 9.27 17.90 7.98
CA TRP A 119 9.63 19.31 8.07
C TRP A 119 11.03 19.50 8.65
N ASP A 120 11.34 18.83 9.76
CA ASP A 120 12.65 18.91 10.39
C ASP A 120 13.75 18.38 9.48
N ILE A 121 13.53 17.24 8.81
CA ILE A 121 14.49 16.67 7.84
C ILE A 121 14.66 17.57 6.62
N ALA A 122 13.61 18.24 6.14
CA ALA A 122 13.70 19.15 5.00
C ALA A 122 14.65 20.33 5.23
N HIS A 123 14.85 20.71 6.51
CA HIS A 123 15.81 21.75 6.89
C HIS A 123 17.22 21.21 7.16
N THR A 124 17.42 19.91 7.05
CA THR A 124 18.75 19.28 7.10
C THR A 124 19.22 18.97 5.67
N ALA A 125 20.50 19.11 5.41
CA ALA A 125 21.09 18.74 4.12
C ALA A 125 21.28 17.20 3.99
N SER A 126 20.40 16.40 4.60
CA SER A 126 20.53 14.94 4.58
C SER A 126 20.03 14.36 3.26
N VAL A 127 20.92 13.62 2.61
CA VAL A 127 20.65 12.87 1.37
C VAL A 127 20.72 11.37 1.63
N SER A 128 20.12 10.61 0.73
CA SER A 128 20.23 9.14 0.76
C SER A 128 21.62 8.69 0.33
N PRO A 129 22.09 7.50 0.80
CA PRO A 129 23.48 7.09 0.59
C PRO A 129 23.82 6.76 -0.87
N ASP A 130 22.96 6.08 -1.61
CA ASP A 130 23.24 5.59 -2.96
C ASP A 130 22.60 6.44 -4.06
N LEU A 131 21.39 6.97 -3.82
CA LEU A 131 20.66 7.80 -4.79
C LEU A 131 20.92 9.30 -4.65
N GLU A 132 21.56 9.74 -3.55
CA GLU A 132 21.80 11.15 -3.21
C GLU A 132 20.50 12.01 -3.23
N LEU A 133 19.34 11.36 -3.11
CA LEU A 133 18.06 12.05 -3.04
C LEU A 133 17.85 12.69 -1.67
N PRO A 134 17.26 13.89 -1.60
CA PRO A 134 16.91 14.51 -0.33
C PRO A 134 15.96 13.59 0.47
N LYS A 135 16.34 13.22 1.68
CA LYS A 135 15.59 12.25 2.50
C LYS A 135 14.15 12.66 2.78
N TRP A 136 13.87 13.96 2.83
CA TRP A 136 12.51 14.44 3.08
C TRP A 136 11.50 13.98 2.00
N ILE A 137 11.94 13.81 0.73
CA ILE A 137 11.10 13.29 -0.37
C ILE A 137 10.68 11.86 -0.08
N VAL A 138 11.63 11.05 0.39
CA VAL A 138 11.37 9.64 0.73
C VAL A 138 10.37 9.52 1.87
N TYR A 139 10.56 10.32 2.92
CA TYR A 139 9.71 10.29 4.11
C TYR A 139 8.34 10.97 3.92
N LEU A 140 8.10 11.73 2.84
CA LEU A 140 6.81 12.30 2.50
C LEU A 140 5.68 11.25 2.39
N CYS A 141 6.00 10.00 2.09
CA CYS A 141 5.02 8.92 2.07
C CYS A 141 4.33 8.71 3.43
N ILE A 142 5.00 9.06 4.55
CA ILE A 142 4.45 8.88 5.90
C ILE A 142 3.25 9.80 6.12
N PRO A 143 3.37 11.14 6.04
CA PRO A 143 2.23 12.02 6.23
C PRO A 143 1.17 11.86 5.13
N LEU A 144 1.58 11.75 3.85
CA LEU A 144 0.64 11.60 2.75
C LEU A 144 -0.20 10.33 2.86
N GLY A 145 0.45 9.18 3.07
CA GLY A 145 -0.26 7.91 3.22
C GLY A 145 -1.13 7.86 4.48
N SER A 146 -0.65 8.45 5.59
CA SER A 146 -1.42 8.47 6.84
C SER A 146 -2.64 9.40 6.77
N TYR A 147 -2.54 10.57 6.14
CA TYR A 147 -3.69 11.43 5.92
C TYR A 147 -4.69 10.84 4.92
N LEU A 148 -4.19 10.17 3.86
CA LEU A 148 -5.05 9.45 2.93
C LEU A 148 -5.81 8.33 3.66
N MET A 149 -5.12 7.57 4.51
CA MET A 149 -5.73 6.52 5.32
C MET A 149 -6.77 7.07 6.30
N CYS A 150 -6.49 8.21 6.96
CA CYS A 150 -7.46 8.91 7.80
C CYS A 150 -8.71 9.29 7.00
N PHE A 151 -8.52 9.87 5.81
CA PHE A 151 -9.63 10.23 4.91
C PHE A 151 -10.47 9.00 4.54
N ARG A 152 -9.83 7.86 4.25
CA ARG A 152 -10.54 6.60 3.95
C ARG A 152 -11.32 6.07 5.15
N PHE A 153 -10.74 6.10 6.36
CA PHE A 153 -11.48 5.74 7.57
C PHE A 153 -12.72 6.60 7.79
N LEU A 154 -12.61 7.92 7.62
CA LEU A 154 -13.75 8.83 7.73
C LEU A 154 -14.79 8.60 6.63
N GLN A 155 -14.36 8.30 5.40
CA GLN A 155 -15.24 7.97 4.29
C GLN A 155 -16.04 6.69 4.57
N VAL A 156 -15.38 5.63 5.06
CA VAL A 156 -16.02 4.36 5.42
C VAL A 156 -16.96 4.55 6.62
N ALA A 157 -16.53 5.31 7.64
CA ALA A 157 -17.36 5.63 8.80
C ALA A 157 -18.64 6.38 8.40
N TRP A 158 -18.54 7.35 7.51
CA TRP A 158 -19.68 8.10 6.98
C TRP A 158 -20.63 7.21 6.17
N ALA A 159 -20.09 6.36 5.28
CA ALA A 159 -20.87 5.41 4.50
C ALA A 159 -21.62 4.44 5.42
N PHE A 160 -20.91 3.85 6.40
CA PHE A 160 -21.47 2.93 7.37
C PHE A 160 -22.57 3.58 8.25
N TRP A 161 -22.36 4.84 8.64
CA TRP A 161 -23.39 5.57 9.41
C TRP A 161 -24.69 5.75 8.61
N ARG A 162 -24.57 5.96 7.29
CA ARG A 162 -25.74 6.14 6.39
C ARG A 162 -26.41 4.84 5.97
N THR A 163 -25.65 3.82 5.65
CA THR A 163 -26.16 2.57 5.05
C THR A 163 -26.29 1.43 6.07
N GLY A 164 -25.49 1.46 7.13
CA GLY A 164 -25.39 0.36 8.10
C GLY A 164 -24.57 -0.84 7.59
N GLU A 165 -24.03 -0.75 6.37
CA GLU A 165 -23.25 -1.80 5.73
C GLU A 165 -21.78 -1.40 5.60
N LEU A 166 -20.87 -2.33 5.94
CA LEU A 166 -19.45 -2.16 5.68
C LEU A 166 -19.16 -2.53 4.22
N PRO A 167 -18.12 -1.94 3.61
CA PRO A 167 -17.66 -2.39 2.31
C PRO A 167 -17.31 -3.87 2.38
N HIS A 168 -18.00 -4.71 1.62
CA HIS A 168 -17.68 -6.12 1.47
C HIS A 168 -16.73 -6.26 0.29
N HIS A 169 -15.56 -6.80 0.56
CA HIS A 169 -14.71 -7.34 -0.49
C HIS A 169 -15.04 -8.84 -0.58
N ASP A 170 -15.67 -9.25 -1.68
CA ASP A 170 -15.84 -10.67 -1.98
C ASP A 170 -14.51 -11.19 -2.55
N PRO A 171 -13.73 -11.97 -1.79
CA PRO A 171 -12.43 -12.49 -2.26
C PRO A 171 -12.58 -13.50 -3.39
N GLY A 172 -13.79 -13.94 -3.68
CA GLY A 172 -14.10 -14.89 -4.78
C GLY A 172 -14.43 -14.19 -6.10
N HIS A 173 -14.71 -12.89 -6.10
CA HIS A 173 -15.08 -12.18 -7.33
C HIS A 173 -13.84 -11.56 -7.98
N VAL A 174 -13.33 -12.24 -9.01
CA VAL A 174 -12.28 -11.68 -9.88
C VAL A 174 -12.99 -10.87 -10.96
N GLU A 175 -12.88 -9.53 -10.90
CA GLU A 175 -13.40 -8.65 -11.95
C GLU A 175 -12.81 -9.06 -13.30
N GLY A 176 -13.69 -9.47 -14.22
CA GLY A 176 -13.30 -9.88 -15.58
C GLY A 176 -13.40 -11.37 -15.88
N VAL A 177 -13.70 -12.21 -14.88
CA VAL A 177 -14.11 -13.59 -15.12
C VAL A 177 -15.63 -13.64 -15.03
N GLU A 178 -16.29 -13.62 -16.18
CA GLU A 178 -17.73 -13.92 -16.25
C GLU A 178 -17.93 -15.32 -15.71
N GLU A 179 -18.65 -15.47 -14.60
CA GLU A 179 -19.07 -16.76 -14.11
C GLU A 179 -19.85 -17.46 -15.24
N SER A 180 -19.21 -18.48 -15.81
CA SER A 180 -19.91 -19.33 -16.77
C SER A 180 -21.13 -19.93 -16.07
N PRO A 181 -22.35 -19.80 -16.65
CA PRO A 181 -23.58 -20.32 -16.04
C PRO A 181 -23.56 -21.83 -15.75
N ALA A 182 -22.52 -22.52 -16.20
CA ALA A 182 -22.27 -23.93 -15.94
C ALA A 182 -21.70 -24.20 -14.54
N ALA A 183 -20.85 -23.30 -13.99
CA ALA A 183 -20.25 -23.48 -12.68
C ALA A 183 -21.25 -23.27 -11.52
N ALA A 184 -22.23 -22.39 -11.70
CA ALA A 184 -23.29 -22.16 -10.71
C ALA A 184 -24.23 -23.36 -10.50
N ARG A 185 -24.32 -24.28 -11.47
CA ARG A 185 -25.18 -25.46 -11.37
C ARG A 185 -24.56 -26.65 -10.64
N ASP A 186 -23.23 -26.68 -10.57
CA ASP A 186 -22.53 -27.79 -9.88
C ASP A 186 -22.41 -27.59 -8.36
N ILE A 187 -22.54 -26.34 -7.88
CA ILE A 187 -22.51 -26.00 -6.43
C ILE A 187 -23.91 -26.22 -5.77
N ALA A 188 -24.96 -26.29 -6.57
CA ALA A 188 -26.35 -26.52 -6.11
C ALA A 188 -26.79 -27.98 -6.09
N ARG A 189 -25.90 -28.94 -6.32
CA ARG A 189 -26.11 -30.38 -6.20
C ARG A 189 -25.31 -30.97 -5.04
#